data_64a41076463181dcf092e50083ab3581
#
_entry.id   64a41076463181dcf092e50083ab3581
#
_cell.length_a   1.000
_cell.length_b   1.000
_cell.length_c   1.000
_cell.angle_alpha   90.00
_cell.angle_beta   90.00
_cell.angle_gamma   90.00
#
_symmetry.space_group_name_H-M   'P 1'
#
loop_
_entity.id
_entity.type
_entity.pdbx_description
1 polymer ?
#
loop_
_entity_poly.entity_id
_entity_poly.type
_entity_poly.pdbx_seq_one_letter_code
_entity_poly.pdbx_strand_id
1 'polypeptide(L)'
;MVMPVFSAGMESNKSRKFVFDRSVDTAPVCLPGSKSIAARAMVLSYVFGNRTRLTGLPDCDDTRELSAAMALLSQSGDGLTRYDLGTGGTSLRFFLALAASLPGKDMIIDCSDALRRRPLRPLIDALRQAGADIECLETEGCAPLRVRGGNLCGDGVAVNTEMSSQFASALLMVSPLWTSPFILPRTVNAVSRPYIDMTDRMVRAFSMVPQQYHVEADWSAASYFYEYALLNPGCEVVIKNMPYLTGSLQGDGACADIFSRTGVHTHVDDSGHGHICGDPEAISRVRQKGEELILDLGDQPDLVPALVVGLCFAGIYFRIVHISHLRHKESDRLEVLKTEMAKAGYEIEIGNDSLVWTGNKKPVVERSVFDSHGDHRIAMALSVATVAGGRMDLRDADAVTKSFPGFYNQIAKLGII
;
A
#
# COMPACT_ATOMS: atom_id res chain seq x y z
N MET A 1 45.06 -0.51 -8.63
CA MET A 1 43.95 0.31 -9.14
C MET A 1 42.86 0.28 -8.09
N VAL A 2 42.76 1.32 -7.27
CA VAL A 2 41.95 1.38 -6.08
C VAL A 2 40.52 1.73 -6.51
N MET A 3 39.55 0.84 -6.20
CA MET A 3 38.14 1.15 -6.42
C MET A 3 37.68 2.18 -5.37
N PRO A 4 36.84 3.14 -5.71
CA PRO A 4 36.31 4.10 -4.77
C PRO A 4 35.30 3.43 -3.84
N VAL A 5 35.50 3.64 -2.57
CA VAL A 5 34.58 3.34 -1.48
C VAL A 5 33.36 4.24 -1.66
N PHE A 6 32.19 3.65 -1.93
CA PHE A 6 30.93 4.38 -1.86
C PHE A 6 30.67 4.77 -0.41
N SER A 7 30.73 6.05 -0.15
CA SER A 7 30.39 6.66 1.13
C SER A 7 28.92 6.38 1.47
N ALA A 8 28.69 5.90 2.69
CA ALA A 8 27.39 5.78 3.32
C ALA A 8 26.58 7.08 3.16
N GLY A 9 25.31 6.95 2.78
CA GLY A 9 24.43 8.06 2.50
C GLY A 9 24.35 9.04 3.66
N MET A 10 24.60 10.29 3.36
CA MET A 10 24.19 11.42 4.20
C MET A 10 22.65 11.37 4.27
N GLU A 11 22.09 11.09 5.44
CA GLU A 11 20.69 11.34 5.76
C GLU A 11 20.34 12.76 5.34
N SER A 12 19.47 12.91 4.36
CA SER A 12 18.98 14.22 3.94
C SER A 12 18.01 14.71 5.02
N ASN A 13 18.50 15.48 5.96
CA ASN A 13 17.76 16.10 7.06
C ASN A 13 16.87 17.26 6.54
N LYS A 14 16.42 17.21 5.29
CA LYS A 14 15.61 18.24 4.64
C LYS A 14 14.14 17.93 4.86
N SER A 15 13.44 18.81 5.59
CA SER A 15 11.99 18.82 5.62
C SER A 15 11.42 19.53 4.40
N ARG A 16 10.37 18.99 3.81
CA ARG A 16 9.54 19.69 2.82
C ARG A 16 8.48 20.50 3.56
N LYS A 17 8.24 21.72 3.09
CA LYS A 17 7.25 22.62 3.66
C LYS A 17 6.04 22.67 2.76
N PHE A 18 4.87 22.51 3.35
CA PHE A 18 3.58 22.62 2.68
C PHE A 18 2.81 23.80 3.25
N VAL A 19 2.14 24.53 2.38
CA VAL A 19 1.23 25.63 2.72
C VAL A 19 -0.08 25.43 1.98
N PHE A 20 -1.20 25.67 2.65
CA PHE A 20 -2.50 25.65 2.00
C PHE A 20 -2.89 27.05 1.55
N ASP A 21 -3.05 27.23 0.24
CA ASP A 21 -3.52 28.46 -0.39
C ASP A 21 -4.94 28.29 -0.92
N ARG A 22 -5.90 28.88 -0.23
CA ARG A 22 -7.33 28.83 -0.59
C ARG A 22 -7.68 29.64 -1.85
N SER A 23 -6.77 30.47 -2.36
CA SER A 23 -7.00 31.27 -3.56
C SER A 23 -6.75 30.50 -4.85
N VAL A 24 -6.18 29.30 -4.75
CA VAL A 24 -5.92 28.43 -5.92
C VAL A 24 -7.23 27.88 -6.44
N ASP A 25 -7.53 28.14 -7.70
CA ASP A 25 -8.63 27.48 -8.41
C ASP A 25 -8.32 25.99 -8.54
N THR A 26 -9.20 25.14 -8.00
CA THR A 26 -8.99 23.70 -8.01
C THR A 26 -9.07 23.14 -9.43
N ALA A 27 -8.14 22.25 -9.76
CA ALA A 27 -8.13 21.57 -11.05
C ALA A 27 -8.25 20.06 -10.88
N PRO A 28 -8.84 19.35 -11.88
CA PRO A 28 -9.01 17.91 -11.80
C PRO A 28 -7.70 17.14 -11.60
N VAL A 29 -7.74 16.15 -10.72
CA VAL A 29 -6.62 15.29 -10.36
C VAL A 29 -6.69 13.95 -11.10
N CYS A 30 -5.54 13.26 -11.15
CA CYS A 30 -5.44 11.90 -11.68
C CYS A 30 -4.79 11.00 -10.65
N LEU A 31 -5.32 9.79 -10.49
CA LEU A 31 -4.75 8.75 -9.65
C LEU A 31 -3.73 7.90 -10.42
N PRO A 32 -2.75 7.30 -9.74
CA PRO A 32 -1.91 6.28 -10.35
C PRO A 32 -2.72 4.99 -10.53
N GLY A 33 -2.22 4.07 -11.35
CA GLY A 33 -2.73 2.71 -11.35
C GLY A 33 -2.51 2.01 -10.01
N SER A 34 -3.35 1.04 -9.67
CA SER A 34 -3.22 0.28 -8.43
C SER A 34 -1.93 -0.53 -8.38
N LYS A 35 -1.06 -0.19 -7.43
CA LYS A 35 0.19 -0.92 -7.18
C LYS A 35 -0.06 -2.40 -6.89
N SER A 36 -1.09 -2.70 -6.11
CA SER A 36 -1.44 -4.07 -5.71
C SER A 36 -1.91 -4.92 -6.89
N ILE A 37 -2.67 -4.33 -7.82
CA ILE A 37 -3.08 -4.99 -9.06
C ILE A 37 -1.90 -5.10 -10.02
N ALA A 38 -1.11 -4.04 -10.18
CA ALA A 38 0.03 -4.01 -11.08
C ALA A 38 1.05 -5.12 -10.76
N ALA A 39 1.44 -5.27 -9.48
CA ALA A 39 2.38 -6.31 -9.08
C ALA A 39 1.84 -7.72 -9.39
N ARG A 40 0.53 -7.97 -9.17
CA ARG A 40 -0.11 -9.25 -9.53
C ARG A 40 -0.16 -9.46 -11.03
N ALA A 41 -0.57 -8.44 -11.78
CA ALA A 41 -0.67 -8.53 -13.25
C ALA A 41 0.69 -8.85 -13.90
N MET A 42 1.78 -8.26 -13.41
CA MET A 42 3.13 -8.52 -13.90
C MET A 42 3.54 -9.97 -13.67
N VAL A 43 3.36 -10.49 -12.44
CA VAL A 43 3.68 -11.88 -12.12
C VAL A 43 2.78 -12.85 -12.89
N LEU A 44 1.47 -12.61 -12.93
CA LEU A 44 0.53 -13.47 -13.66
C LEU A 44 0.75 -13.44 -15.18
N SER A 45 1.12 -12.28 -15.75
CA SER A 45 1.51 -12.22 -17.15
C SER A 45 2.67 -13.18 -17.45
N TYR A 46 3.68 -13.23 -16.57
CA TYR A 46 4.81 -14.16 -16.69
C TYR A 46 4.35 -15.62 -16.53
N VAL A 47 3.60 -15.93 -15.47
CA VAL A 47 3.09 -17.28 -15.19
C VAL A 47 2.31 -17.86 -16.37
N PHE A 48 1.53 -17.03 -17.07
CA PHE A 48 0.74 -17.42 -18.24
C PHE A 48 1.40 -17.09 -19.59
N GLY A 49 2.75 -16.98 -19.62
CA GLY A 49 3.55 -16.99 -20.83
C GLY A 49 3.81 -15.63 -21.49
N ASN A 50 3.68 -14.52 -20.75
CA ASN A 50 3.99 -13.13 -21.20
C ASN A 50 3.21 -12.68 -22.46
N ARG A 51 1.98 -13.15 -22.63
CA ARG A 51 1.15 -12.86 -23.81
C ARG A 51 0.21 -11.68 -23.60
N THR A 52 0.03 -11.25 -22.35
CA THR A 52 -0.91 -10.18 -21.99
C THR A 52 -0.21 -8.82 -22.01
N ARG A 53 -0.73 -7.88 -22.81
CA ARG A 53 -0.27 -6.48 -22.78
C ARG A 53 -0.85 -5.80 -21.54
N LEU A 54 0.02 -5.32 -20.65
CA LEU A 54 -0.36 -4.56 -19.47
C LEU A 54 -0.42 -3.06 -19.78
N THR A 55 -1.47 -2.39 -19.32
CA THR A 55 -1.66 -0.93 -19.43
C THR A 55 -2.09 -0.34 -18.09
N GLY A 56 -1.90 0.97 -17.89
CA GLY A 56 -2.25 1.62 -16.61
C GLY A 56 -1.33 1.28 -15.45
N LEU A 57 -0.16 0.70 -15.70
CA LEU A 57 0.83 0.43 -14.66
C LEU A 57 1.28 1.74 -14.00
N PRO A 58 1.35 1.83 -12.65
CA PRO A 58 1.89 3.00 -11.98
C PRO A 58 3.41 3.09 -12.21
N ASP A 59 3.89 4.30 -12.48
CA ASP A 59 5.33 4.56 -12.57
C ASP A 59 5.87 4.91 -11.17
N CYS A 60 5.94 3.93 -10.28
CA CYS A 60 6.42 4.06 -8.90
C CYS A 60 7.57 3.08 -8.62
N ASP A 61 8.28 3.29 -7.52
CA ASP A 61 9.48 2.51 -7.19
C ASP A 61 9.20 1.01 -7.12
N ASP A 62 8.14 0.59 -6.38
CA ASP A 62 7.77 -0.83 -6.27
C ASP A 62 7.50 -1.49 -7.63
N THR A 63 6.91 -0.76 -8.59
CA THR A 63 6.61 -1.26 -9.93
C THR A 63 7.86 -1.31 -10.81
N ARG A 64 8.72 -0.28 -10.73
CA ARG A 64 9.99 -0.24 -11.48
C ARG A 64 10.93 -1.35 -11.04
N GLU A 65 11.09 -1.56 -9.72
CA GLU A 65 11.93 -2.60 -9.14
C GLU A 65 11.46 -4.00 -9.58
N LEU A 66 10.15 -4.28 -9.48
CA LEU A 66 9.60 -5.55 -9.94
C LEU A 66 9.75 -5.73 -11.46
N SER A 67 9.50 -4.68 -12.24
CA SER A 67 9.65 -4.72 -13.70
C SER A 67 11.10 -5.03 -14.12
N ALA A 68 12.07 -4.41 -13.46
CA ALA A 68 13.49 -4.66 -13.69
C ALA A 68 13.88 -6.12 -13.36
N ALA A 69 13.39 -6.64 -12.22
CA ALA A 69 13.62 -8.03 -11.83
C ALA A 69 13.00 -9.01 -12.84
N MET A 70 11.77 -8.76 -13.30
CA MET A 70 11.08 -9.59 -14.29
C MET A 70 11.76 -9.55 -15.66
N ALA A 71 12.25 -8.38 -16.07
CA ALA A 71 13.02 -8.25 -17.33
C ALA A 71 14.34 -9.03 -17.26
N LEU A 72 15.08 -8.92 -16.15
CA LEU A 72 16.29 -9.69 -15.92
C LEU A 72 16.02 -11.21 -15.90
N LEU A 73 14.92 -11.63 -15.23
CA LEU A 73 14.50 -13.02 -15.19
C LEU A 73 14.25 -13.61 -16.59
N SER A 74 13.64 -12.82 -17.48
CA SER A 74 13.36 -13.24 -18.85
C SER A 74 14.61 -13.38 -19.71
N GLN A 75 15.72 -12.75 -19.31
CA GLN A 75 17.00 -12.77 -20.03
C GLN A 75 18.03 -13.71 -19.40
N SER A 76 17.82 -14.12 -18.13
CA SER A 76 18.79 -14.94 -17.39
C SER A 76 18.80 -16.39 -17.88
N GLY A 77 20.02 -16.94 -18.06
CA GLY A 77 20.26 -18.36 -18.32
C GLY A 77 20.14 -19.21 -17.04
N ASP A 78 20.82 -20.38 -17.05
CA ASP A 78 20.79 -21.34 -15.94
C ASP A 78 21.85 -21.07 -14.84
N GLY A 79 22.67 -20.02 -15.02
CA GLY A 79 23.69 -19.61 -14.04
C GLY A 79 23.12 -18.83 -12.87
N LEU A 80 23.95 -18.74 -11.80
CA LEU A 80 23.59 -17.93 -10.62
C LEU A 80 23.38 -16.46 -11.00
N THR A 81 22.18 -15.96 -10.76
CA THR A 81 21.78 -14.56 -11.04
C THR A 81 21.36 -13.86 -9.76
N ARG A 82 21.78 -12.61 -9.58
CA ARG A 82 21.39 -11.78 -8.42
C ARG A 82 20.28 -10.80 -8.81
N TYR A 83 19.25 -10.73 -7.96
CA TYR A 83 18.11 -9.83 -8.10
C TYR A 83 18.02 -8.92 -6.89
N ASP A 84 17.82 -7.63 -7.11
CA ASP A 84 17.53 -6.64 -6.08
C ASP A 84 16.09 -6.15 -6.24
N LEU A 85 15.28 -6.35 -5.22
CA LEU A 85 13.86 -5.94 -5.15
C LEU A 85 13.68 -4.63 -4.38
N GLY A 86 14.73 -3.88 -4.13
CA GLY A 86 14.72 -2.54 -3.54
C GLY A 86 13.92 -2.46 -2.24
N THR A 87 12.91 -1.60 -2.20
CA THR A 87 12.07 -1.35 -1.03
C THR A 87 10.70 -2.02 -1.10
N GLY A 88 10.40 -2.73 -2.19
CA GLY A 88 9.09 -3.29 -2.52
C GLY A 88 8.74 -4.58 -1.77
N GLY A 89 8.09 -4.50 -0.62
CA GLY A 89 7.73 -5.69 0.17
C GLY A 89 6.79 -6.66 -0.57
N THR A 90 5.87 -6.15 -1.37
CA THR A 90 4.98 -6.95 -2.23
C THR A 90 5.79 -7.59 -3.35
N SER A 91 6.65 -6.81 -4.01
CA SER A 91 7.52 -7.24 -5.10
C SER A 91 8.44 -8.38 -4.66
N LEU A 92 9.07 -8.24 -3.48
CA LEU A 92 9.95 -9.27 -2.90
C LEU A 92 9.21 -10.59 -2.67
N ARG A 93 8.02 -10.54 -2.05
CA ARG A 93 7.25 -11.77 -1.74
C ARG A 93 6.76 -12.48 -2.99
N PHE A 94 6.27 -11.72 -3.97
CA PHE A 94 5.75 -12.27 -5.22
C PHE A 94 6.87 -12.82 -6.09
N PHE A 95 7.98 -12.10 -6.18
CA PHE A 95 9.15 -12.56 -6.92
C PHE A 95 9.79 -13.80 -6.29
N LEU A 96 9.87 -13.87 -4.95
CA LEU A 96 10.37 -15.06 -4.23
C LEU A 96 9.57 -16.31 -4.58
N ALA A 97 8.24 -16.22 -4.53
CA ALA A 97 7.38 -17.36 -4.86
C ALA A 97 7.52 -17.78 -6.33
N LEU A 98 7.62 -16.80 -7.24
CA LEU A 98 7.87 -17.07 -8.65
C LEU A 98 9.23 -17.75 -8.85
N ALA A 99 10.29 -17.21 -8.29
CA ALA A 99 11.65 -17.74 -8.39
C ALA A 99 11.73 -19.21 -7.92
N ALA A 100 11.11 -19.52 -6.78
CA ALA A 100 11.04 -20.87 -6.24
C ALA A 100 10.33 -21.87 -7.18
N SER A 101 9.43 -21.36 -8.03
CA SER A 101 8.59 -22.16 -8.94
C SER A 101 9.19 -22.36 -10.35
N LEU A 102 10.45 -21.94 -10.56
CA LEU A 102 11.08 -21.98 -11.90
C LEU A 102 12.23 -23.00 -11.95
N PRO A 103 12.00 -24.25 -12.38
CA PRO A 103 13.03 -25.28 -12.43
C PRO A 103 14.27 -24.86 -13.23
N GLY A 104 15.45 -25.24 -12.73
CA GLY A 104 16.74 -24.96 -13.37
C GLY A 104 17.31 -23.57 -13.13
N LYS A 105 16.63 -22.69 -12.42
CA LYS A 105 17.14 -21.35 -12.05
C LYS A 105 17.84 -21.40 -10.68
N ASP A 106 19.00 -20.74 -10.58
CA ASP A 106 19.73 -20.50 -9.32
C ASP A 106 19.86 -18.99 -9.10
N MET A 107 19.28 -18.48 -8.02
CA MET A 107 19.06 -17.05 -7.83
C MET A 107 19.44 -16.61 -6.43
N ILE A 108 20.07 -15.42 -6.31
CA ILE A 108 20.16 -14.67 -5.05
C ILE A 108 19.16 -13.53 -5.12
N ILE A 109 18.24 -13.51 -4.16
CA ILE A 109 17.21 -12.48 -4.03
C ILE A 109 17.55 -11.61 -2.83
N ASP A 110 17.71 -10.33 -3.09
CA ASP A 110 18.10 -9.33 -2.10
C ASP A 110 17.18 -8.11 -2.15
N CYS A 111 17.33 -7.20 -1.18
CA CYS A 111 16.52 -5.99 -1.06
C CYS A 111 17.20 -4.97 -0.15
N SER A 112 16.58 -3.82 0.08
CA SER A 112 17.08 -2.79 0.98
C SER A 112 17.19 -3.27 2.43
N ASP A 113 18.09 -2.67 3.22
CA ASP A 113 18.31 -3.01 4.63
C ASP A 113 17.03 -2.91 5.47
N ALA A 114 16.16 -1.94 5.16
CA ALA A 114 14.87 -1.80 5.84
C ALA A 114 13.94 -3.00 5.54
N LEU A 115 13.95 -3.49 4.29
CA LEU A 115 13.12 -4.62 3.89
C LEU A 115 13.69 -5.97 4.35
N ARG A 116 15.04 -6.11 4.47
CA ARG A 116 15.70 -7.30 5.04
C ARG A 116 15.23 -7.59 6.47
N ARG A 117 14.85 -6.57 7.24
CA ARG A 117 14.32 -6.73 8.62
C ARG A 117 12.86 -7.22 8.67
N ARG A 118 12.15 -7.23 7.53
CA ARG A 118 10.74 -7.67 7.47
C ARG A 118 10.66 -9.18 7.30
N PRO A 119 9.91 -9.90 8.15
CA PRO A 119 9.87 -11.35 8.13
C PRO A 119 9.24 -11.89 6.83
N LEU A 120 9.90 -12.89 6.25
CA LEU A 120 9.43 -13.69 5.12
C LEU A 120 9.14 -15.14 5.54
N ARG A 121 9.41 -15.49 6.79
CA ARG A 121 9.38 -16.86 7.30
C ARG A 121 8.11 -17.62 6.93
N PRO A 122 6.88 -17.09 7.09
CA PRO A 122 5.68 -17.85 6.73
C PRO A 122 5.62 -18.24 5.25
N LEU A 123 6.15 -17.39 4.35
CA LEU A 123 6.22 -17.70 2.93
C LEU A 123 7.31 -18.71 2.62
N ILE A 124 8.50 -18.55 3.23
CA ILE A 124 9.64 -19.46 3.06
C ILE A 124 9.26 -20.86 3.53
N ASP A 125 8.64 -20.97 4.72
CA ASP A 125 8.22 -22.26 5.28
C ASP A 125 7.17 -22.94 4.38
N ALA A 126 6.21 -22.19 3.84
CA ALA A 126 5.20 -22.73 2.91
C ALA A 126 5.83 -23.17 1.57
N LEU A 127 6.77 -22.42 1.04
CA LEU A 127 7.50 -22.80 -0.18
C LEU A 127 8.37 -24.03 0.04
N ARG A 128 9.06 -24.13 1.19
CA ARG A 128 9.83 -25.33 1.58
C ARG A 128 8.92 -26.56 1.74
N GLN A 129 7.71 -26.39 2.31
CA GLN A 129 6.70 -27.47 2.34
C GLN A 129 6.30 -27.93 0.94
N ALA A 130 6.23 -27.00 -0.03
CA ALA A 130 5.96 -27.33 -1.42
C ALA A 130 7.15 -28.00 -2.14
N GLY A 131 8.32 -28.08 -1.50
CA GLY A 131 9.53 -28.69 -2.05
C GLY A 131 10.58 -27.69 -2.58
N ALA A 132 10.46 -26.40 -2.27
CA ALA A 132 11.45 -25.40 -2.69
C ALA A 132 12.77 -25.51 -1.92
N ASP A 133 13.89 -25.35 -2.64
CA ASP A 133 15.25 -25.20 -2.07
C ASP A 133 15.55 -23.71 -1.84
N ILE A 134 15.37 -23.25 -0.61
CA ILE A 134 15.58 -21.87 -0.19
C ILE A 134 16.55 -21.84 1.00
N GLU A 135 17.65 -21.10 0.84
CA GLU A 135 18.67 -20.85 1.86
C GLU A 135 18.63 -19.38 2.28
N CYS A 136 18.50 -19.12 3.59
CA CYS A 136 18.65 -17.77 4.14
C CYS A 136 20.14 -17.50 4.34
N LEU A 137 20.70 -16.49 3.66
CA LEU A 137 22.14 -16.27 3.64
C LEU A 137 22.69 -15.55 4.88
N GLU A 138 21.84 -14.78 5.57
CA GLU A 138 22.25 -14.02 6.77
C GLU A 138 21.35 -14.36 7.96
N THR A 139 20.09 -14.01 7.93
CA THR A 139 19.13 -14.22 9.04
C THR A 139 18.02 -15.15 8.60
N GLU A 140 17.75 -16.21 9.38
CA GLU A 140 16.69 -17.17 9.07
C GLU A 140 15.32 -16.49 8.99
N GLY A 141 14.61 -16.73 7.89
CA GLY A 141 13.32 -16.15 7.63
C GLY A 141 13.34 -14.73 7.03
N CYS A 142 14.52 -14.22 6.64
CA CYS A 142 14.73 -12.89 6.07
C CYS A 142 15.61 -12.95 4.81
N ALA A 143 15.55 -11.91 3.98
CA ALA A 143 16.50 -11.73 2.88
C ALA A 143 17.90 -11.30 3.43
N PRO A 144 19.00 -11.53 2.68
CA PRO A 144 19.06 -12.11 1.33
C PRO A 144 18.88 -13.63 1.32
N LEU A 145 18.32 -14.14 0.22
CA LEU A 145 17.97 -15.54 0.04
C LEU A 145 18.66 -16.12 -1.19
N ARG A 146 19.16 -17.36 -1.12
CA ARG A 146 19.47 -18.16 -2.30
C ARG A 146 18.32 -19.10 -2.59
N VAL A 147 17.83 -19.08 -3.81
CA VAL A 147 16.67 -19.86 -4.25
C VAL A 147 17.08 -20.69 -5.47
N ARG A 148 16.97 -22.01 -5.35
CA ARG A 148 17.07 -22.93 -6.47
C ARG A 148 15.69 -23.36 -6.86
N GLY A 149 15.23 -22.91 -8.04
CA GLY A 149 13.89 -23.17 -8.52
C GLY A 149 13.66 -24.64 -8.82
N GLY A 150 12.45 -25.13 -8.50
CA GLY A 150 12.09 -26.53 -8.59
C GLY A 150 10.66 -26.80 -9.05
N ASN A 151 10.35 -28.08 -9.25
CA ASN A 151 8.99 -28.56 -9.47
C ASN A 151 8.29 -28.65 -8.10
N LEU A 152 7.42 -27.72 -7.81
CA LEU A 152 6.73 -27.64 -6.53
C LEU A 152 5.39 -28.38 -6.55
N CYS A 153 4.91 -28.77 -5.37
CA CYS A 153 3.62 -29.42 -5.17
C CYS A 153 2.82 -28.70 -4.09
N GLY A 154 1.56 -28.38 -4.36
CA GLY A 154 0.68 -27.66 -3.43
C GLY A 154 -0.04 -28.54 -2.41
N ASP A 155 0.08 -29.87 -2.53
CA ASP A 155 -0.61 -30.80 -1.66
C ASP A 155 -0.10 -30.70 -0.21
N GLY A 156 -1.02 -30.41 0.72
CA GLY A 156 -0.70 -30.32 2.14
C GLY A 156 0.04 -29.04 2.56
N VAL A 157 0.30 -28.11 1.64
CA VAL A 157 0.96 -26.83 1.96
C VAL A 157 0.02 -25.95 2.78
N ALA A 158 0.54 -25.46 3.91
CA ALA A 158 -0.15 -24.48 4.76
C ALA A 158 0.64 -23.18 4.85
N VAL A 159 -0.06 -22.04 4.95
CA VAL A 159 0.55 -20.73 5.11
C VAL A 159 -0.15 -19.94 6.20
N ASN A 160 0.64 -19.32 7.10
CA ASN A 160 0.09 -18.40 8.10
C ASN A 160 -0.18 -17.05 7.45
N THR A 161 -1.43 -16.58 7.52
CA THR A 161 -1.92 -15.33 6.94
C THR A 161 -2.20 -14.23 7.97
N GLU A 162 -1.94 -14.49 9.26
CA GLU A 162 -2.22 -13.52 10.34
C GLU A 162 -1.37 -12.25 10.25
N MET A 163 -0.15 -12.36 9.72
CA MET A 163 0.74 -11.21 9.52
C MET A 163 0.51 -10.52 8.18
N SER A 164 0.15 -11.25 7.14
CA SER A 164 0.03 -10.71 5.78
C SER A 164 -0.69 -11.65 4.83
N SER A 165 -1.71 -11.14 4.15
CA SER A 165 -2.38 -11.79 3.03
C SER A 165 -1.47 -11.99 1.80
N GLN A 166 -0.33 -11.28 1.73
CA GLN A 166 0.59 -11.35 0.60
C GLN A 166 1.25 -12.74 0.48
N PHE A 167 1.40 -13.48 1.57
CA PHE A 167 1.98 -14.83 1.53
C PHE A 167 1.06 -15.80 0.78
N ALA A 168 -0.23 -15.82 1.14
CA ALA A 168 -1.23 -16.64 0.41
C ALA A 168 -1.39 -16.16 -1.04
N SER A 169 -1.41 -14.83 -1.26
CA SER A 169 -1.48 -14.26 -2.62
C SER A 169 -0.31 -14.70 -3.49
N ALA A 170 0.91 -14.73 -2.95
CA ALA A 170 2.11 -15.17 -3.66
C ALA A 170 2.00 -16.63 -4.11
N LEU A 171 1.59 -17.52 -3.20
CA LEU A 171 1.40 -18.96 -3.50
C LEU A 171 0.30 -19.17 -4.54
N LEU A 172 -0.85 -18.50 -4.40
CA LEU A 172 -1.95 -18.62 -5.36
C LEU A 172 -1.57 -18.22 -6.78
N MET A 173 -0.76 -17.14 -6.93
CA MET A 173 -0.35 -16.68 -8.27
C MET A 173 0.56 -17.65 -8.99
N VAL A 174 1.47 -18.32 -8.28
CA VAL A 174 2.44 -19.23 -8.89
C VAL A 174 2.00 -20.68 -8.92
N SER A 175 0.98 -21.02 -8.17
CA SER A 175 0.37 -22.36 -8.09
C SER A 175 0.03 -23.00 -9.46
N PRO A 176 -0.35 -22.24 -10.51
CA PRO A 176 -0.54 -22.83 -11.84
C PRO A 176 0.72 -23.43 -12.47
N LEU A 177 1.91 -23.12 -11.97
CA LEU A 177 3.20 -23.71 -12.42
C LEU A 177 3.51 -25.03 -11.70
N TRP A 178 2.77 -25.39 -10.64
CA TRP A 178 3.09 -26.50 -9.77
C TRP A 178 2.49 -27.82 -10.28
N THR A 179 3.02 -28.93 -9.84
CA THR A 179 2.53 -30.29 -10.20
C THR A 179 1.13 -30.58 -9.64
N SER A 180 0.81 -29.99 -8.47
CA SER A 180 -0.52 -29.91 -7.90
C SER A 180 -0.76 -28.49 -7.40
N PRO A 181 -1.93 -27.87 -7.61
CA PRO A 181 -2.16 -26.48 -7.24
C PRO A 181 -2.25 -26.30 -5.71
N PHE A 182 -1.74 -25.18 -5.23
CA PHE A 182 -1.98 -24.74 -3.86
C PHE A 182 -3.43 -24.30 -3.67
N ILE A 183 -4.09 -24.81 -2.65
CA ILE A 183 -5.48 -24.45 -2.30
C ILE A 183 -5.49 -23.82 -0.92
N LEU A 184 -5.90 -22.56 -0.84
CA LEU A 184 -6.14 -21.90 0.44
C LEU A 184 -7.55 -22.26 0.94
N PRO A 185 -7.68 -22.95 2.11
CA PRO A 185 -9.00 -23.25 2.66
C PRO A 185 -9.80 -21.98 2.96
N ARG A 186 -11.09 -21.95 2.63
CA ARG A 186 -11.97 -20.79 2.90
C ARG A 186 -12.15 -20.50 4.39
N THR A 187 -11.92 -21.49 5.24
CA THR A 187 -12.00 -21.40 6.70
C THR A 187 -10.81 -20.66 7.33
N VAL A 188 -9.73 -20.40 6.57
CA VAL A 188 -8.58 -19.67 7.07
C VAL A 188 -8.97 -18.22 7.32
N ASN A 189 -8.87 -17.80 8.57
CA ASN A 189 -9.02 -16.41 8.95
C ASN A 189 -7.76 -15.65 8.50
N ALA A 190 -7.89 -14.81 7.49
CA ALA A 190 -6.78 -14.08 6.90
C ALA A 190 -7.00 -12.58 7.07
N VAL A 191 -5.99 -11.86 7.55
CA VAL A 191 -6.01 -10.40 7.53
C VAL A 191 -6.03 -9.89 6.08
N SER A 192 -6.72 -8.79 5.84
CA SER A 192 -6.82 -8.19 4.50
C SER A 192 -7.32 -9.19 3.44
N ARG A 193 -8.38 -9.93 3.76
CA ARG A 193 -8.99 -10.96 2.91
C ARG A 193 -9.26 -10.49 1.48
N PRO A 194 -9.73 -9.25 1.21
CA PRO A 194 -9.99 -8.78 -0.14
C PRO A 194 -8.79 -8.86 -1.08
N TYR A 195 -7.55 -8.77 -0.56
CA TYR A 195 -6.34 -8.91 -1.39
C TYR A 195 -6.09 -10.36 -1.85
N ILE A 196 -6.55 -11.35 -1.07
CA ILE A 196 -6.53 -12.77 -1.47
C ILE A 196 -7.59 -13.00 -2.54
N ASP A 197 -8.80 -12.48 -2.33
CA ASP A 197 -9.91 -12.61 -3.27
C ASP A 197 -9.60 -11.89 -4.60
N MET A 198 -8.95 -10.72 -4.55
CA MET A 198 -8.38 -10.04 -5.72
C MET A 198 -7.44 -10.99 -6.48
N THR A 199 -6.54 -11.65 -5.77
CA THR A 199 -5.57 -12.57 -6.38
C THR A 199 -6.26 -13.74 -7.06
N ASP A 200 -7.21 -14.41 -6.40
CA ASP A 200 -7.96 -15.53 -6.96
C ASP A 200 -8.72 -15.11 -8.24
N ARG A 201 -9.40 -13.95 -8.21
CA ARG A 201 -10.09 -13.39 -9.39
C ARG A 201 -9.11 -13.09 -10.53
N MET A 202 -7.94 -12.54 -10.22
CA MET A 202 -6.93 -12.24 -11.23
C MET A 202 -6.28 -13.51 -11.82
N VAL A 203 -5.99 -14.53 -11.00
CA VAL A 203 -5.49 -15.84 -11.50
C VAL A 203 -6.48 -16.42 -12.51
N ARG A 204 -7.77 -16.41 -12.21
CA ARG A 204 -8.82 -16.87 -13.15
C ARG A 204 -8.87 -16.04 -14.42
N ALA A 205 -8.77 -14.72 -14.31
CA ALA A 205 -8.79 -13.83 -15.48
C ALA A 205 -7.57 -14.09 -16.39
N PHE A 206 -6.37 -14.22 -15.80
CA PHE A 206 -5.14 -14.45 -16.57
C PHE A 206 -5.03 -15.88 -17.12
N SER A 207 -5.70 -16.88 -16.51
CA SER A 207 -5.75 -18.23 -17.07
C SER A 207 -6.43 -18.30 -18.43
N MET A 208 -7.26 -17.30 -18.76
CA MET A 208 -7.88 -17.14 -20.09
C MET A 208 -6.95 -16.46 -21.09
N VAL A 209 -5.73 -16.10 -20.67
CA VAL A 209 -4.68 -15.44 -21.49
C VAL A 209 -5.26 -14.21 -22.23
N PRO A 210 -5.72 -13.16 -21.52
CA PRO A 210 -6.29 -11.98 -22.17
C PRO A 210 -5.22 -11.26 -23.00
N GLN A 211 -5.58 -10.73 -24.17
CA GLN A 211 -4.64 -9.99 -25.02
C GLN A 211 -4.16 -8.70 -24.35
N GLN A 212 -5.04 -8.07 -23.57
CA GLN A 212 -4.76 -6.85 -22.83
C GLN A 212 -5.41 -6.90 -21.45
N TYR A 213 -4.70 -6.37 -20.45
CA TYR A 213 -5.21 -6.15 -19.11
C TYR A 213 -4.90 -4.70 -18.69
N HIS A 214 -5.95 -3.97 -18.31
CA HIS A 214 -5.83 -2.60 -17.82
C HIS A 214 -5.84 -2.60 -16.29
N VAL A 215 -4.81 -1.99 -15.69
CA VAL A 215 -4.73 -1.78 -14.23
C VAL A 215 -5.60 -0.59 -13.88
N GLU A 216 -6.65 -0.81 -13.09
CA GLU A 216 -7.52 0.26 -12.61
C GLU A 216 -6.77 1.22 -11.69
N ALA A 217 -7.30 2.43 -11.54
CA ALA A 217 -6.73 3.43 -10.64
C ALA A 217 -6.80 2.98 -9.17
N ASP A 218 -5.89 3.52 -8.33
CA ASP A 218 -5.65 3.05 -6.96
C ASP A 218 -6.63 3.69 -5.96
N TRP A 219 -7.48 2.88 -5.35
CA TRP A 219 -8.38 3.29 -4.27
C TRP A 219 -7.65 3.75 -3.01
N SER A 220 -6.51 3.13 -2.68
CA SER A 220 -5.69 3.61 -1.56
C SER A 220 -5.20 5.05 -1.81
N ALA A 221 -4.81 5.36 -3.07
CA ALA A 221 -4.42 6.72 -3.44
C ALA A 221 -5.61 7.68 -3.45
N ALA A 222 -6.82 7.21 -3.78
CA ALA A 222 -8.03 8.02 -3.72
C ALA A 222 -8.33 8.53 -2.30
N SER A 223 -8.02 7.75 -1.26
CA SER A 223 -8.35 8.07 0.14
C SER A 223 -7.83 9.44 0.61
N TYR A 224 -6.70 9.90 0.07
CA TYR A 224 -6.13 11.23 0.40
C TYR A 224 -6.95 12.38 -0.18
N PHE A 225 -7.67 12.15 -1.26
CA PHE A 225 -8.60 13.14 -1.83
C PHE A 225 -9.93 13.16 -1.08
N TYR A 226 -10.34 12.03 -0.49
CA TYR A 226 -11.43 11.97 0.49
C TYR A 226 -11.05 12.68 1.79
N GLU A 227 -9.83 12.49 2.28
CA GLU A 227 -9.29 13.22 3.41
C GLU A 227 -9.30 14.73 3.14
N TYR A 228 -8.85 15.16 1.95
CA TYR A 228 -8.93 16.57 1.54
C TYR A 228 -10.37 17.10 1.59
N ALA A 229 -11.34 16.39 1.03
CA ALA A 229 -12.74 16.80 1.04
C ALA A 229 -13.34 16.87 2.47
N LEU A 230 -12.93 15.96 3.36
CA LEU A 230 -13.29 16.00 4.78
C LEU A 230 -12.75 17.24 5.47
N LEU A 231 -11.50 17.65 5.16
CA LEU A 231 -10.81 18.77 5.79
C LEU A 231 -11.10 20.12 5.13
N ASN A 232 -11.68 20.13 3.93
CA ASN A 232 -12.09 21.33 3.18
C ASN A 232 -13.57 21.27 2.75
N PRO A 233 -14.52 21.22 3.71
CA PRO A 233 -15.93 21.08 3.40
C PRO A 233 -16.46 22.20 2.49
N GLY A 234 -17.31 21.83 1.54
CA GLY A 234 -17.84 22.73 0.52
C GLY A 234 -16.99 22.86 -0.74
N CYS A 235 -15.77 22.33 -0.75
CA CYS A 235 -14.98 22.20 -1.97
C CYS A 235 -15.19 20.85 -2.62
N GLU A 236 -15.18 20.82 -3.95
CA GLU A 236 -15.27 19.61 -4.75
C GLU A 236 -13.88 19.20 -5.25
N VAL A 237 -13.58 17.92 -5.19
CA VAL A 237 -12.41 17.30 -5.83
C VAL A 237 -12.89 16.46 -7.01
N VAL A 238 -12.37 16.76 -8.20
CA VAL A 238 -12.69 16.00 -9.41
C VAL A 238 -11.54 15.06 -9.75
N ILE A 239 -11.82 13.75 -9.79
CA ILE A 239 -10.87 12.70 -10.18
C ILE A 239 -11.21 12.23 -11.60
N LYS A 240 -10.31 12.49 -12.59
CA LYS A 240 -10.55 12.16 -14.00
C LYS A 240 -10.64 10.67 -14.31
N ASN A 241 -9.91 9.87 -13.55
CA ASN A 241 -9.82 8.41 -13.73
C ASN A 241 -10.26 7.70 -12.45
N MET A 242 -11.46 8.01 -11.98
CA MET A 242 -12.01 7.40 -10.77
C MET A 242 -12.05 5.88 -10.92
N PRO A 243 -11.57 5.10 -9.92
CA PRO A 243 -11.77 3.66 -9.93
C PRO A 243 -13.25 3.31 -9.89
N TYR A 244 -13.60 2.11 -10.33
CA TYR A 244 -15.01 1.67 -10.31
C TYR A 244 -15.55 1.70 -8.87
N LEU A 245 -16.67 2.42 -8.65
CA LEU A 245 -17.38 2.46 -7.35
C LEU A 245 -17.95 1.08 -7.00
N THR A 246 -18.38 0.34 -8.03
CA THR A 246 -18.87 -1.03 -7.88
C THR A 246 -18.09 -1.96 -8.79
N GLY A 247 -17.73 -3.15 -8.27
CA GLY A 247 -17.03 -4.17 -9.05
C GLY A 247 -15.51 -4.04 -9.10
N SER A 248 -14.91 -3.05 -8.42
CA SER A 248 -13.46 -2.97 -8.24
C SER A 248 -12.92 -4.27 -7.61
N LEU A 249 -11.70 -4.61 -7.97
CA LEU A 249 -10.98 -5.73 -7.35
C LEU A 249 -10.39 -5.34 -5.99
N GLN A 250 -10.24 -4.05 -5.72
CA GLN A 250 -9.57 -3.53 -4.54
C GLN A 250 -10.49 -3.51 -3.32
N GLY A 251 -10.04 -4.09 -2.19
CA GLY A 251 -10.75 -3.99 -0.91
C GLY A 251 -10.90 -2.54 -0.44
N ASP A 252 -9.93 -1.69 -0.79
CA ASP A 252 -9.97 -0.25 -0.48
C ASP A 252 -11.06 0.51 -1.26
N GLY A 253 -11.79 -0.14 -2.18
CA GLY A 253 -13.02 0.39 -2.78
C GLY A 253 -14.11 0.74 -1.75
N ALA A 254 -14.05 0.17 -0.54
CA ALA A 254 -14.88 0.58 0.59
C ALA A 254 -14.63 2.04 1.03
N CYS A 255 -13.61 2.72 0.51
CA CYS A 255 -13.24 4.10 0.85
C CYS A 255 -14.43 5.06 0.75
N ALA A 256 -15.18 5.02 -0.36
CA ALA A 256 -16.35 5.89 -0.58
C ALA A 256 -17.40 5.70 0.52
N ASP A 257 -17.74 4.45 0.86
CA ASP A 257 -18.73 4.12 1.88
C ASP A 257 -18.25 4.52 3.29
N ILE A 258 -16.96 4.29 3.60
CA ILE A 258 -16.37 4.64 4.90
C ILE A 258 -16.41 6.16 5.09
N PHE A 259 -15.96 6.94 4.11
CA PHE A 259 -15.97 8.39 4.20
C PHE A 259 -17.39 8.98 4.14
N SER A 260 -18.36 8.31 3.51
CA SER A 260 -19.77 8.76 3.53
C SER A 260 -20.33 8.89 4.96
N ARG A 261 -19.86 8.05 5.89
CA ARG A 261 -20.22 8.10 7.31
C ARG A 261 -19.72 9.37 8.02
N THR A 262 -18.75 10.06 7.42
CA THR A 262 -18.23 11.35 7.93
C THR A 262 -18.91 12.56 7.31
N GLY A 263 -19.73 12.36 6.27
CA GLY A 263 -20.36 13.42 5.49
C GLY A 263 -19.63 13.78 4.20
N VAL A 264 -18.72 12.92 3.71
CA VAL A 264 -18.08 13.06 2.40
C VAL A 264 -18.81 12.18 1.40
N HIS A 265 -19.29 12.77 0.31
CA HIS A 265 -20.10 12.09 -0.70
C HIS A 265 -19.34 11.99 -2.03
N THR A 266 -19.68 10.95 -2.79
CA THR A 266 -19.09 10.70 -4.11
C THR A 266 -20.20 10.46 -5.13
N HIS A 267 -20.07 11.05 -6.29
CA HIS A 267 -20.83 10.65 -7.49
C HIS A 267 -19.87 10.55 -8.69
N VAL A 268 -20.28 9.82 -9.70
CA VAL A 268 -19.55 9.69 -10.98
C VAL A 268 -20.42 10.27 -12.07
N ASP A 269 -19.83 11.16 -12.88
CA ASP A 269 -20.51 11.79 -14.01
C ASP A 269 -20.55 10.86 -15.23
N ASP A 270 -21.26 11.28 -16.28
CA ASP A 270 -21.40 10.53 -17.53
C ASP A 270 -20.06 10.33 -18.29
N SER A 271 -19.03 11.11 -17.95
CA SER A 271 -17.67 10.99 -18.48
C SER A 271 -16.81 10.01 -17.69
N GLY A 272 -17.31 9.46 -16.58
CA GLY A 272 -16.58 8.57 -15.68
C GLY A 272 -15.65 9.31 -14.70
N HIS A 273 -15.80 10.64 -14.55
CA HIS A 273 -15.08 11.39 -13.53
C HIS A 273 -15.75 11.22 -12.17
N GLY A 274 -14.96 11.02 -11.14
CA GLY A 274 -15.45 11.00 -9.76
C GLY A 274 -15.43 12.39 -9.16
N HIS A 275 -16.52 12.77 -8.53
CA HIS A 275 -16.72 14.03 -7.81
C HIS A 275 -16.83 13.72 -6.33
N ILE A 276 -15.89 14.19 -5.55
CA ILE A 276 -15.82 13.98 -4.08
C ILE A 276 -16.06 15.32 -3.40
N CYS A 277 -17.09 15.40 -2.56
CA CYS A 277 -17.48 16.62 -1.86
C CYS A 277 -17.73 16.36 -0.38
N GLY A 278 -17.16 17.17 0.51
CA GLY A 278 -17.49 17.21 1.92
C GLY A 278 -18.70 18.11 2.15
N ASP A 279 -19.81 17.56 2.67
CA ASP A 279 -20.98 18.35 3.08
C ASP A 279 -20.70 19.03 4.43
N PRO A 280 -20.63 20.39 4.48
CA PRO A 280 -20.30 21.11 5.70
C PRO A 280 -21.29 20.85 6.85
N GLU A 281 -22.59 20.71 6.53
CA GLU A 281 -23.62 20.46 7.53
C GLU A 281 -23.56 19.01 8.04
N ALA A 282 -23.37 18.04 7.15
CA ALA A 282 -23.26 16.63 7.53
C ALA A 282 -22.02 16.40 8.41
N ILE A 283 -20.85 16.92 8.00
CA ILE A 283 -19.61 16.84 8.79
C ILE A 283 -19.78 17.51 10.15
N SER A 284 -20.41 18.69 10.19
CA SER A 284 -20.69 19.40 11.45
C SER A 284 -21.62 18.59 12.35
N ARG A 285 -22.67 17.96 11.80
CA ARG A 285 -23.57 17.08 12.57
C ARG A 285 -22.83 15.89 13.17
N VAL A 286 -21.97 15.21 12.40
CA VAL A 286 -21.18 14.07 12.88
C VAL A 286 -20.28 14.52 14.04
N ARG A 287 -19.55 15.61 13.86
CA ARG A 287 -18.69 16.18 14.90
C ARG A 287 -19.46 16.58 16.16
N GLN A 288 -20.61 17.23 16.03
CA GLN A 288 -21.41 17.74 17.17
C GLN A 288 -22.08 16.63 17.98
N LYS A 289 -22.38 15.49 17.36
CA LYS A 289 -22.90 14.33 18.10
C LYS A 289 -21.93 13.88 19.20
N GLY A 290 -20.63 14.04 19.01
CA GLY A 290 -19.60 13.60 19.95
C GLY A 290 -19.59 12.08 20.15
N GLU A 291 -20.23 11.33 19.25
CA GLU A 291 -20.24 9.88 19.26
C GLU A 291 -18.97 9.33 18.59
N GLU A 292 -18.49 8.22 19.12
CA GLU A 292 -17.34 7.51 18.57
C GLU A 292 -17.72 6.80 17.26
N LEU A 293 -17.05 7.16 16.15
CA LEU A 293 -17.18 6.47 14.87
C LEU A 293 -16.40 5.16 14.92
N ILE A 294 -17.09 4.03 15.03
CA ILE A 294 -16.44 2.70 15.04
C ILE A 294 -16.24 2.23 13.60
N LEU A 295 -14.98 1.94 13.24
CA LEU A 295 -14.55 1.48 11.94
C LEU A 295 -13.77 0.17 12.07
N ASP A 296 -14.24 -0.88 11.40
CA ASP A 296 -13.48 -2.11 11.20
C ASP A 296 -12.66 -1.99 9.90
N LEU A 297 -11.33 -1.92 10.03
CA LEU A 297 -10.41 -1.73 8.90
C LEU A 297 -9.40 -2.88 8.76
N GLY A 298 -9.73 -4.05 9.30
CA GLY A 298 -8.92 -5.26 9.13
C GLY A 298 -8.67 -5.62 7.66
N ASP A 299 -9.65 -5.32 6.82
CA ASP A 299 -9.61 -5.57 5.38
C ASP A 299 -9.10 -4.38 4.54
N GLN A 300 -9.03 -3.16 5.11
CA GLN A 300 -8.60 -1.94 4.44
C GLN A 300 -7.45 -1.23 5.18
N PRO A 301 -6.33 -1.93 5.46
CA PRO A 301 -5.24 -1.40 6.28
C PRO A 301 -4.59 -0.13 5.70
N ASP A 302 -4.71 0.04 4.41
CA ASP A 302 -4.05 1.12 3.69
C ASP A 302 -4.85 2.44 3.73
N LEU A 303 -6.13 2.39 4.15
CA LEU A 303 -6.97 3.58 4.39
C LEU A 303 -6.73 4.20 5.78
N VAL A 304 -6.17 3.45 6.73
CA VAL A 304 -6.02 3.87 8.14
C VAL A 304 -5.29 5.20 8.29
N PRO A 305 -4.14 5.48 7.62
CA PRO A 305 -3.46 6.76 7.77
C PRO A 305 -4.31 7.97 7.38
N ALA A 306 -4.96 7.93 6.21
CA ALA A 306 -5.82 9.02 5.75
C ALA A 306 -7.02 9.25 6.69
N LEU A 307 -7.63 8.15 7.18
CA LEU A 307 -8.74 8.23 8.12
C LEU A 307 -8.33 8.78 9.48
N VAL A 308 -7.25 8.27 10.08
CA VAL A 308 -6.79 8.74 11.40
C VAL A 308 -6.45 10.22 11.36
N VAL A 309 -5.65 10.64 10.37
CA VAL A 309 -5.27 12.05 10.22
C VAL A 309 -6.49 12.92 9.93
N GLY A 310 -7.31 12.53 8.94
CA GLY A 310 -8.49 13.28 8.56
C GLY A 310 -9.50 13.42 9.71
N LEU A 311 -9.82 12.35 10.43
CA LEU A 311 -10.78 12.36 11.54
C LEU A 311 -10.28 13.20 12.72
N CYS A 312 -8.99 13.12 13.08
CA CYS A 312 -8.39 13.97 14.10
C CYS A 312 -8.56 15.46 13.77
N PHE A 313 -8.12 15.87 12.56
CA PHE A 313 -8.19 17.29 12.16
C PHE A 313 -9.64 17.76 11.93
N ALA A 314 -10.56 16.89 11.50
CA ALA A 314 -11.99 17.20 11.43
C ALA A 314 -12.67 17.26 12.82
N GLY A 315 -12.02 16.77 13.87
CA GLY A 315 -12.57 16.74 15.23
C GLY A 315 -13.66 15.69 15.41
N ILE A 316 -13.58 14.57 14.70
CA ILE A 316 -14.52 13.44 14.77
C ILE A 316 -13.88 12.33 15.60
N TYR A 317 -14.54 11.89 16.68
CA TYR A 317 -14.05 10.82 17.55
C TYR A 317 -14.15 9.47 16.86
N PHE A 318 -13.17 8.61 17.09
CA PHE A 318 -13.12 7.32 16.41
C PHE A 318 -12.53 6.18 17.23
N ARG A 319 -12.96 4.96 16.89
CA ARG A 319 -12.33 3.70 17.25
C ARG A 319 -12.13 2.87 15.98
N ILE A 320 -10.88 2.65 15.58
CA ILE A 320 -10.52 1.79 14.46
C ILE A 320 -10.04 0.47 15.04
N VAL A 321 -10.61 -0.64 14.55
CA VAL A 321 -10.36 -1.99 15.09
C VAL A 321 -9.84 -2.95 14.02
N HIS A 322 -9.31 -4.11 14.48
CA HIS A 322 -8.73 -5.18 13.68
C HIS A 322 -7.51 -4.76 12.84
N ILE A 323 -6.65 -3.92 13.43
CA ILE A 323 -5.52 -3.27 12.74
C ILE A 323 -4.13 -3.60 13.31
N SER A 324 -4.01 -4.63 14.19
CA SER A 324 -2.72 -5.04 14.80
C SER A 324 -1.63 -5.35 13.76
N HIS A 325 -2.00 -5.88 12.60
CA HIS A 325 -1.09 -6.18 11.50
C HIS A 325 -0.42 -4.94 10.86
N LEU A 326 -0.89 -3.72 11.17
CA LEU A 326 -0.25 -2.47 10.75
C LEU A 326 1.11 -2.24 11.39
N ARG A 327 1.43 -2.93 12.49
CA ARG A 327 2.75 -2.90 13.12
C ARG A 327 3.86 -3.50 12.25
N HIS A 328 3.48 -4.33 11.25
CA HIS A 328 4.41 -5.04 10.37
C HIS A 328 4.43 -4.48 8.93
N LYS A 329 3.99 -3.22 8.74
CA LYS A 329 4.02 -2.53 7.45
C LYS A 329 5.39 -1.84 7.21
N GLU A 330 5.44 -0.79 6.42
CA GLU A 330 6.65 0.00 6.13
C GLU A 330 7.24 0.60 7.40
N SER A 331 6.39 1.01 8.31
CA SER A 331 6.67 1.42 9.69
C SER A 331 5.73 0.68 10.64
N ASP A 332 5.93 0.74 11.97
CA ASP A 332 4.82 0.48 12.91
C ASP A 332 3.85 1.66 12.80
N ARG A 333 2.87 1.55 11.88
CA ARG A 333 1.93 2.62 11.58
C ARG A 333 1.13 3.07 12.80
N LEU A 334 0.88 2.18 13.76
CA LEU A 334 0.13 2.54 14.97
C LEU A 334 0.95 3.50 15.84
N GLU A 335 2.19 3.16 16.12
CA GLU A 335 3.08 4.01 16.92
C GLU A 335 3.45 5.30 16.19
N VAL A 336 3.66 5.25 14.87
CA VAL A 336 3.94 6.44 14.06
C VAL A 336 2.75 7.38 14.06
N LEU A 337 1.52 6.92 13.79
CA LEU A 337 0.33 7.75 13.83
C LEU A 337 0.12 8.39 15.20
N LYS A 338 0.27 7.62 16.29
CA LYS A 338 0.19 8.15 17.65
C LYS A 338 1.23 9.24 17.89
N THR A 339 2.47 8.98 17.53
CA THR A 339 3.59 9.91 17.77
C THR A 339 3.45 11.20 16.96
N GLU A 340 3.12 11.07 15.67
CA GLU A 340 3.01 12.24 14.80
C GLU A 340 1.77 13.07 15.13
N MET A 341 0.64 12.43 15.42
CA MET A 341 -0.57 13.15 15.81
C MET A 341 -0.43 13.83 17.17
N ALA A 342 0.37 13.29 18.09
CA ALA A 342 0.69 13.95 19.35
C ALA A 342 1.41 15.29 19.16
N LYS A 343 2.22 15.47 18.08
CA LYS A 343 2.85 16.75 17.72
C LYS A 343 1.83 17.82 17.36
N ALA A 344 0.66 17.42 16.83
CA ALA A 344 -0.49 18.29 16.56
C ALA A 344 -1.46 18.39 17.76
N GLY A 345 -1.07 17.83 18.91
CA GLY A 345 -1.84 17.87 20.15
C GLY A 345 -2.88 16.76 20.32
N TYR A 346 -3.02 15.82 19.37
CA TYR A 346 -4.02 14.75 19.47
C TYR A 346 -3.47 13.58 20.30
N GLU A 347 -4.15 13.20 21.39
CA GLU A 347 -3.79 12.09 22.24
C GLU A 347 -4.51 10.81 21.79
N ILE A 348 -3.87 10.06 20.90
CA ILE A 348 -4.38 8.78 20.39
C ILE A 348 -3.94 7.65 21.33
N GLU A 349 -4.87 6.78 21.68
CA GLU A 349 -4.63 5.56 22.44
C GLU A 349 -4.49 4.36 21.51
N ILE A 350 -3.49 3.52 21.79
CA ILE A 350 -3.28 2.25 21.09
C ILE A 350 -3.73 1.12 21.99
N GLY A 351 -4.75 0.38 21.53
CA GLY A 351 -5.13 -0.90 22.13
C GLY A 351 -4.35 -2.08 21.55
N ASN A 352 -4.73 -3.29 21.93
CA ASN A 352 -4.12 -4.51 21.42
C ASN A 352 -4.29 -4.62 19.88
N ASP A 353 -5.47 -4.26 19.38
CA ASP A 353 -5.86 -4.37 17.99
C ASP A 353 -6.69 -3.15 17.53
N SER A 354 -6.39 -1.97 18.09
CA SER A 354 -7.16 -0.76 17.81
C SER A 354 -6.38 0.53 18.00
N LEU A 355 -6.87 1.59 17.34
CA LEU A 355 -6.55 3.00 17.58
C LEU A 355 -7.81 3.73 18.00
N VAL A 356 -7.71 4.57 19.04
CA VAL A 356 -8.85 5.30 19.60
C VAL A 356 -8.48 6.75 19.85
N TRP A 357 -9.37 7.67 19.44
CA TRP A 357 -9.29 9.07 19.84
C TRP A 357 -10.67 9.56 20.26
N THR A 358 -10.78 10.04 21.50
CA THR A 358 -12.01 10.48 22.15
C THR A 358 -12.11 11.99 22.34
N GLY A 359 -11.30 12.75 21.58
CA GLY A 359 -11.31 14.21 21.64
C GLY A 359 -10.24 14.83 22.55
N ASN A 360 -9.43 14.02 23.21
CA ASN A 360 -8.37 14.52 24.09
C ASN A 360 -7.30 15.25 23.26
N LYS A 361 -7.04 16.53 23.64
CA LYS A 361 -6.04 17.39 23.00
C LYS A 361 -5.16 18.06 24.04
N LYS A 362 -3.87 18.15 23.73
CA LYS A 362 -2.91 18.99 24.44
C LYS A 362 -2.65 20.28 23.68
N PRO A 363 -2.37 21.39 24.39
CA PRO A 363 -1.90 22.61 23.74
C PRO A 363 -0.61 22.32 22.93
N VAL A 364 -0.55 22.81 21.69
CA VAL A 364 0.66 22.76 20.89
C VAL A 364 1.50 23.99 21.23
N VAL A 365 2.65 23.80 21.87
CA VAL A 365 3.50 24.88 22.39
C VAL A 365 4.49 25.38 21.33
N GLU A 366 4.94 24.49 20.45
CA GLU A 366 5.92 24.81 19.39
C GLU A 366 5.49 24.21 18.05
N ARG A 367 6.00 24.81 16.99
CA ARG A 367 5.78 24.31 15.63
C ARG A 367 6.61 23.05 15.40
N SER A 368 5.96 21.93 15.35
CA SER A 368 6.59 20.63 15.17
C SER A 368 6.90 20.32 13.70
N VAL A 369 8.04 19.67 13.45
CA VAL A 369 8.32 19.02 12.19
C VAL A 369 7.79 17.59 12.28
N PHE A 370 6.88 17.24 11.37
CA PHE A 370 6.35 15.87 11.24
C PHE A 370 7.35 14.99 10.51
N ASP A 371 7.21 13.69 10.67
CA ASP A 371 8.07 12.70 10.04
C ASP A 371 7.23 11.58 9.44
N SER A 372 7.50 11.21 8.20
CA SER A 372 6.82 10.07 7.56
C SER A 372 7.38 8.72 7.99
N HIS A 373 8.56 8.70 8.61
CA HIS A 373 9.30 7.51 8.96
C HIS A 373 9.51 6.56 7.76
N GLY A 374 9.70 7.13 6.56
CA GLY A 374 9.85 6.39 5.31
C GLY A 374 8.57 5.69 4.83
N ASP A 375 7.41 5.96 5.47
CA ASP A 375 6.12 5.40 5.05
C ASP A 375 5.35 6.39 4.17
N HIS A 376 5.20 6.02 2.89
CA HIS A 376 4.53 6.84 1.88
C HIS A 376 3.08 7.19 2.26
N ARG A 377 2.37 6.31 2.99
CA ARG A 377 0.99 6.55 3.39
C ARG A 377 0.89 7.58 4.50
N ILE A 378 1.83 7.56 5.42
CA ILE A 378 1.97 8.61 6.45
C ILE A 378 2.35 9.94 5.80
N ALA A 379 3.31 9.93 4.85
CA ALA A 379 3.71 11.14 4.13
C ALA A 379 2.53 11.81 3.41
N MET A 380 1.72 11.02 2.69
CA MET A 380 0.57 11.55 1.94
C MET A 380 -0.51 12.10 2.88
N ALA A 381 -0.89 11.36 3.92
CA ALA A 381 -1.91 11.81 4.87
C ALA A 381 -1.49 13.10 5.60
N LEU A 382 -0.27 13.15 6.15
CA LEU A 382 0.21 14.36 6.82
C LEU A 382 0.29 15.56 5.87
N SER A 383 0.67 15.36 4.60
CA SER A 383 0.71 16.45 3.62
C SER A 383 -0.69 17.04 3.39
N VAL A 384 -1.73 16.22 3.34
CA VAL A 384 -3.12 16.69 3.15
C VAL A 384 -3.64 17.42 4.38
N ALA A 385 -3.22 17.04 5.59
CA ALA A 385 -3.59 17.74 6.83
C ALA A 385 -3.19 19.22 6.85
N THR A 386 -2.32 19.67 5.91
CA THR A 386 -1.99 21.08 5.69
C THR A 386 -3.25 21.93 5.46
N VAL A 387 -4.30 21.36 4.89
CA VAL A 387 -5.60 22.02 4.66
C VAL A 387 -6.19 22.58 5.95
N ALA A 388 -6.15 21.78 7.02
CA ALA A 388 -6.69 22.17 8.33
C ALA A 388 -5.72 23.00 9.15
N GLY A 389 -4.39 22.73 9.03
CA GLY A 389 -3.34 23.40 9.80
C GLY A 389 -2.77 24.67 9.12
N GLY A 390 -3.11 24.93 7.86
CA GLY A 390 -2.61 26.04 7.05
C GLY A 390 -1.16 25.87 6.59
N ARG A 391 -0.32 25.14 7.34
CA ARG A 391 1.07 24.83 7.00
C ARG A 391 1.53 23.56 7.72
N MET A 392 2.40 22.80 7.06
CA MET A 392 3.06 21.62 7.63
C MET A 392 4.51 21.50 7.13
N ASP A 393 5.41 21.15 8.04
CA ASP A 393 6.80 20.83 7.73
C ASP A 393 6.97 19.30 7.91
N LEU A 394 7.37 18.58 6.86
CA LEU A 394 7.41 17.09 6.82
C LEU A 394 8.80 16.59 6.40
N ARG A 395 9.41 15.72 7.21
CA ARG A 395 10.60 14.95 6.86
C ARG A 395 10.21 13.71 6.05
N ASP A 396 11.17 13.19 5.30
CA ASP A 396 11.02 12.02 4.41
C ASP A 396 9.79 12.10 3.50
N ALA A 397 9.44 13.33 3.09
CA ALA A 397 8.31 13.58 2.21
C ALA A 397 8.43 12.81 0.88
N ASP A 398 9.64 12.53 0.42
CA ASP A 398 9.90 11.80 -0.83
C ASP A 398 9.51 10.31 -0.76
N ALA A 399 9.16 9.77 0.41
CA ALA A 399 8.63 8.42 0.56
C ALA A 399 7.41 8.15 -0.35
N VAL A 400 6.69 9.18 -0.80
CA VAL A 400 5.55 9.04 -1.73
C VAL A 400 5.93 8.39 -3.07
N THR A 401 7.22 8.45 -3.49
CA THR A 401 7.70 7.84 -4.74
C THR A 401 7.47 6.33 -4.79
N LYS A 402 7.36 5.70 -3.64
CA LYS A 402 7.12 4.27 -3.50
C LYS A 402 5.79 3.81 -4.13
N SER A 403 4.76 4.66 -4.14
CA SER A 403 3.45 4.31 -4.67
C SER A 403 2.81 5.39 -5.55
N PHE A 404 3.12 6.68 -5.30
CA PHE A 404 2.51 7.80 -6.02
C PHE A 404 3.51 8.96 -6.22
N PRO A 405 4.51 8.81 -7.11
CA PRO A 405 5.53 9.85 -7.33
C PRO A 405 4.97 11.22 -7.70
N GLY A 406 3.85 11.24 -8.43
CA GLY A 406 3.17 12.48 -8.83
C GLY A 406 2.26 13.09 -7.76
N PHE A 407 2.20 12.57 -6.53
CA PHE A 407 1.25 12.97 -5.50
C PHE A 407 1.27 14.49 -5.22
N TYR A 408 2.44 15.05 -5.00
CA TYR A 408 2.58 16.48 -4.71
C TYR A 408 2.14 17.39 -5.85
N ASN A 409 2.31 16.96 -7.10
CA ASN A 409 1.78 17.67 -8.26
C ASN A 409 0.24 17.61 -8.32
N GLN A 410 -0.38 16.55 -7.79
CA GLN A 410 -1.83 16.45 -7.74
C GLN A 410 -2.42 17.31 -6.62
N ILE A 411 -1.85 17.28 -5.40
CA ILE A 411 -2.38 18.10 -4.31
C ILE A 411 -2.09 19.61 -4.50
N ALA A 412 -1.05 19.98 -5.26
CA ALA A 412 -0.82 21.36 -5.65
C ALA A 412 -1.98 21.95 -6.48
N LYS A 413 -2.66 21.13 -7.30
CA LYS A 413 -3.88 21.54 -8.01
C LYS A 413 -5.06 21.82 -7.09
N LEU A 414 -4.95 21.44 -5.83
CA LEU A 414 -5.96 21.66 -4.79
C LEU A 414 -5.52 22.71 -3.78
N GLY A 415 -4.44 23.46 -4.07
CA GLY A 415 -3.92 24.54 -3.23
C GLY A 415 -2.96 24.10 -2.11
N ILE A 416 -2.49 22.87 -2.06
CA ILE A 416 -1.43 22.42 -1.14
C ILE A 416 -0.09 22.53 -1.87
N ILE A 417 0.69 23.58 -1.57
CA ILE A 417 1.91 23.99 -2.28
C ILE A 417 3.13 23.77 -1.41
#